data_21f38d173612af4eebd0edefffbc9b3e
#
_entry.id   21f38d173612af4eebd0edefffbc9b3e
#
_cell.length_a   1.000
_cell.length_b   1.000
_cell.length_c   1.000
_cell.angle_alpha   90.00
_cell.angle_beta   90.00
_cell.angle_gamma   90.00
#
_symmetry.space_group_name_H-M   'P 1'
#
loop_
_entity.id
_entity.type
_entity.pdbx_description
1 polymer ?
#
loop_
_entity_poly.entity_id
_entity_poly.type
_entity_poly.pdbx_seq_one_letter_code
_entity_poly.pdbx_strand_id
1 'polypeptide(L)'
;LTTLSQDGDQLIYTQPVDSPVTGTWDDATNTLTLSGTATLGQYEEALKAITFTATQGAFLVRGVEIWVTDTSNTTSLTPGIALVNVFNPLAPAVGVLGAPSFTLQGDPVTVLASVTITDGDSTELSSATMKLTTLSQDGDQLIYTQPVDNPITGSWDAATKTMTLSGTASIAQYEEALKAITFTATQGALLVRGVEVWVTDTTQMESLLPGVALVNVFNPLAPAIGTLGAPTFTLEGDPVTVLSSVTITDGDSDTLSSAAVKLTTLSQSGDVLSYTAPQDNPITGTWDAATKTLTLSGT
;
A
#
# COMPACT_ATOMS: atom_id res chain seq x y z
N LEU A 1 9.33 -23.83 10.49
CA LEU A 1 8.74 -22.50 10.35
C LEU A 1 8.56 -22.18 8.86
N THR A 2 7.44 -21.60 8.47
CA THR A 2 7.15 -21.36 7.05
C THR A 2 6.92 -19.89 6.78
N THR A 3 5.68 -19.47 6.78
CA THR A 3 5.31 -18.12 6.36
C THR A 3 5.74 -17.07 7.40
N LEU A 4 6.34 -15.97 6.92
CA LEU A 4 6.75 -14.83 7.74
C LEU A 4 7.80 -15.12 8.81
N SER A 5 8.54 -16.25 8.71
CA SER A 5 9.70 -16.47 9.58
C SER A 5 10.81 -15.47 9.29
N GLN A 6 11.54 -15.05 10.32
CA GLN A 6 12.63 -14.08 10.26
C GLN A 6 13.93 -14.69 10.79
N ASP A 7 15.06 -14.05 10.49
CA ASP A 7 16.34 -14.42 11.06
C ASP A 7 16.28 -14.34 12.59
N GLY A 8 16.74 -15.42 13.25
CA GLY A 8 16.68 -15.54 14.70
C GLY A 8 15.38 -16.14 15.25
N ASP A 9 14.41 -16.48 14.39
CA ASP A 9 13.26 -17.30 14.79
C ASP A 9 13.73 -18.76 14.94
N GLN A 10 13.37 -19.41 16.05
CA GLN A 10 13.82 -20.76 16.33
C GLN A 10 12.75 -21.58 17.06
N LEU A 11 12.61 -22.86 16.68
CA LEU A 11 11.90 -23.87 17.46
C LEU A 11 12.90 -24.64 18.33
N ILE A 12 12.64 -24.69 19.61
CA ILE A 12 13.49 -25.35 20.61
C ILE A 12 12.75 -26.56 21.15
N TYR A 13 13.37 -27.73 21.07
CA TYR A 13 12.84 -28.95 21.66
C TYR A 13 13.55 -29.26 22.98
N THR A 14 12.77 -29.35 24.05
CA THR A 14 13.24 -29.84 25.35
C THR A 14 12.77 -31.26 25.50
N GLN A 15 13.72 -32.22 25.42
CA GLN A 15 13.40 -33.64 25.47
C GLN A 15 12.73 -34.00 26.81
N PRO A 16 11.50 -34.53 26.80
CA PRO A 16 10.89 -35.07 28.04
C PRO A 16 11.71 -36.19 28.67
N VAL A 17 11.58 -36.32 29.99
CA VAL A 17 12.24 -37.39 30.73
C VAL A 17 11.81 -38.76 30.18
N ASP A 18 12.77 -39.66 29.97
CA ASP A 18 12.58 -40.99 29.40
C ASP A 18 11.99 -41.02 27.96
N SER A 19 11.96 -39.91 27.26
CA SER A 19 11.54 -39.87 25.85
C SER A 19 12.65 -40.42 24.94
N PRO A 20 12.37 -41.37 24.06
CA PRO A 20 13.34 -41.85 23.05
C PRO A 20 13.45 -40.89 21.86
N VAL A 21 12.68 -39.80 21.82
CA VAL A 21 12.68 -38.84 20.74
C VAL A 21 13.73 -37.76 20.98
N THR A 22 14.60 -37.53 19.98
CA THR A 22 15.60 -36.45 19.98
C THR A 22 15.26 -35.40 18.96
N GLY A 23 15.73 -34.15 19.14
CA GLY A 23 15.47 -33.04 18.25
C GLY A 23 16.75 -32.39 17.74
N THR A 24 16.75 -31.97 16.48
CA THR A 24 17.82 -31.19 15.85
C THR A 24 17.22 -30.03 15.06
N TRP A 25 17.69 -28.82 15.33
CA TRP A 25 17.31 -27.61 14.60
C TRP A 25 18.27 -27.35 13.44
N ASP A 26 17.73 -26.94 12.30
CA ASP A 26 18.46 -26.52 11.11
C ASP A 26 18.09 -25.08 10.77
N ASP A 27 19.01 -24.13 11.00
CA ASP A 27 18.82 -22.70 10.72
C ASP A 27 18.68 -22.40 9.22
N ALA A 28 19.29 -23.20 8.35
CA ALA A 28 19.25 -22.95 6.91
C ALA A 28 17.87 -23.23 6.30
N THR A 29 17.14 -24.17 6.89
CA THR A 29 15.80 -24.55 6.42
C THR A 29 14.69 -24.13 7.40
N ASN A 30 15.04 -23.50 8.52
CA ASN A 30 14.10 -23.16 9.60
C ASN A 30 13.27 -24.36 10.07
N THR A 31 13.92 -25.53 10.17
CA THR A 31 13.24 -26.80 10.45
C THR A 31 13.79 -27.46 11.70
N LEU A 32 12.90 -27.78 12.64
CA LEU A 32 13.18 -28.68 13.75
C LEU A 32 12.79 -30.11 13.35
N THR A 33 13.76 -31.01 13.33
CA THR A 33 13.53 -32.43 13.07
C THR A 33 13.54 -33.22 14.38
N LEU A 34 12.45 -33.92 14.66
CA LEU A 34 12.37 -34.88 15.77
C LEU A 34 12.57 -36.29 15.22
N SER A 35 13.44 -37.07 15.87
CA SER A 35 13.83 -38.42 15.43
C SER A 35 13.83 -39.40 16.58
N GLY A 36 13.46 -40.66 16.31
CA GLY A 36 13.47 -41.78 17.26
C GLY A 36 12.27 -42.70 17.02
N THR A 37 12.45 -43.99 17.29
CA THR A 37 11.31 -44.93 17.26
C THR A 37 10.57 -44.85 18.59
N ALA A 38 9.35 -44.36 18.54
CA ALA A 38 8.53 -44.09 19.71
C ALA A 38 7.03 -44.32 19.39
N THR A 39 6.24 -44.44 20.44
CA THR A 39 4.77 -44.51 20.29
C THR A 39 4.17 -43.20 19.86
N LEU A 40 2.94 -43.21 19.32
CA LEU A 40 2.20 -42.00 18.97
C LEU A 40 2.09 -41.04 20.16
N GLY A 41 1.74 -41.56 21.36
CA GLY A 41 1.66 -40.74 22.56
C GLY A 41 2.98 -40.10 22.97
N GLN A 42 4.13 -40.79 22.78
CA GLN A 42 5.45 -40.19 23.03
C GLN A 42 5.81 -39.10 22.03
N TYR A 43 5.40 -39.23 20.76
CA TYR A 43 5.54 -38.16 19.78
C TYR A 43 4.60 -36.99 20.06
N GLU A 44 3.37 -37.23 20.51
CA GLU A 44 2.45 -36.18 20.96
C GLU A 44 3.06 -35.36 22.12
N GLU A 45 3.66 -36.02 23.11
CA GLU A 45 4.35 -35.34 24.22
C GLU A 45 5.62 -34.62 23.75
N ALA A 46 6.38 -35.19 22.82
CA ALA A 46 7.55 -34.55 22.24
C ALA A 46 7.16 -33.26 21.45
N LEU A 47 6.09 -33.31 20.65
CA LEU A 47 5.59 -32.15 19.92
C LEU A 47 5.09 -31.04 20.86
N LYS A 48 4.47 -31.38 21.99
CA LYS A 48 4.05 -30.40 23.01
C LYS A 48 5.22 -29.77 23.77
N ALA A 49 6.39 -30.43 23.78
CA ALA A 49 7.61 -29.94 24.43
C ALA A 49 8.43 -28.97 23.54
N ILE A 50 7.91 -28.61 22.36
CA ILE A 50 8.52 -27.62 21.49
C ILE A 50 8.11 -26.22 21.93
N THR A 51 9.10 -25.34 22.08
CA THR A 51 8.90 -23.92 22.36
C THR A 51 9.43 -23.09 21.18
N PHE A 52 8.96 -21.86 21.08
CA PHE A 52 9.37 -20.90 20.07
C PHE A 52 10.12 -19.74 20.73
N THR A 53 11.16 -19.25 20.07
CA THR A 53 11.84 -18.00 20.41
C THR A 53 12.08 -17.19 19.13
N ALA A 54 12.13 -15.88 19.26
CA ALA A 54 12.40 -14.93 18.19
C ALA A 54 13.27 -13.79 18.70
N THR A 55 14.15 -13.29 17.85
CA THR A 55 14.98 -12.10 18.13
C THR A 55 14.47 -10.86 17.40
N GLN A 56 13.55 -11.04 16.46
CA GLN A 56 12.95 -9.95 15.68
C GLN A 56 11.43 -10.01 15.73
N GLY A 57 10.79 -8.84 15.79
CA GLY A 57 9.35 -8.70 15.92
C GLY A 57 8.68 -7.94 14.76
N ALA A 58 9.31 -7.87 13.58
CA ALA A 58 8.76 -7.13 12.44
C ALA A 58 7.44 -7.71 11.90
N PHE A 59 7.21 -9.02 12.08
CA PHE A 59 5.95 -9.65 11.70
C PHE A 59 5.22 -10.18 12.94
N LEU A 60 3.92 -9.95 13.02
CA LEU A 60 3.10 -10.30 14.18
C LEU A 60 2.76 -11.79 14.28
N VAL A 61 2.88 -12.56 13.21
CA VAL A 61 2.49 -13.96 13.14
C VAL A 61 3.59 -14.80 12.48
N ARG A 62 3.88 -15.99 13.06
CA ARG A 62 4.72 -17.02 12.44
C ARG A 62 3.91 -18.27 12.18
N GLY A 63 4.02 -18.83 11.00
CA GLY A 63 3.42 -20.13 10.64
C GLY A 63 4.33 -21.28 11.02
N VAL A 64 3.77 -22.32 11.63
CA VAL A 64 4.46 -23.58 11.92
C VAL A 64 3.71 -24.71 11.22
N GLU A 65 4.39 -25.42 10.33
CA GLU A 65 3.89 -26.66 9.72
C GLU A 65 4.50 -27.87 10.42
N ILE A 66 3.67 -28.87 10.68
CA ILE A 66 4.08 -30.10 11.38
C ILE A 66 3.77 -31.28 10.48
N TRP A 67 4.81 -32.02 10.11
CA TRP A 67 4.71 -33.25 9.34
C TRP A 67 5.13 -34.44 10.21
N VAL A 68 4.46 -35.57 10.08
CA VAL A 68 4.79 -36.79 10.78
C VAL A 68 4.98 -37.93 9.78
N THR A 69 5.99 -38.79 10.05
CA THR A 69 6.33 -39.95 9.20
C THR A 69 6.30 -41.19 10.06
N ASP A 70 5.66 -42.26 9.60
CA ASP A 70 5.57 -43.52 10.29
C ASP A 70 6.83 -44.41 10.05
N THR A 71 6.85 -45.55 10.70
CA THR A 71 7.97 -46.54 10.57
C THR A 71 8.03 -47.21 9.19
N SER A 72 7.01 -47.06 8.35
CA SER A 72 6.95 -47.47 6.94
C SER A 72 7.48 -46.40 5.97
N ASN A 73 8.00 -45.29 6.49
CA ASN A 73 8.41 -44.11 5.72
C ASN A 73 7.25 -43.40 4.97
N THR A 74 6.03 -43.54 5.49
CA THR A 74 4.87 -42.82 4.93
C THR A 74 4.63 -41.54 5.74
N THR A 75 4.72 -40.40 5.05
CA THR A 75 4.50 -39.07 5.65
C THR A 75 3.01 -38.69 5.58
N SER A 76 2.54 -37.93 6.56
CA SER A 76 1.19 -37.38 6.57
C SER A 76 0.87 -36.63 5.27
N LEU A 77 -0.33 -36.79 4.74
CA LEU A 77 -0.74 -36.19 3.45
C LEU A 77 -0.89 -34.68 3.52
N THR A 78 -1.19 -34.16 4.70
CA THR A 78 -1.32 -32.73 4.97
C THR A 78 -0.56 -32.40 6.26
N PRO A 79 0.00 -31.18 6.37
CA PRO A 79 0.61 -30.75 7.63
C PRO A 79 -0.45 -30.42 8.69
N GLY A 80 -0.09 -30.59 9.95
CA GLY A 80 -0.68 -29.84 11.04
C GLY A 80 -0.19 -28.39 10.97
N ILE A 81 -1.07 -27.43 11.25
CA ILE A 81 -0.74 -26.00 11.21
C ILE A 81 -0.93 -25.40 12.61
N ALA A 82 0.09 -24.68 13.07
CA ALA A 82 0.01 -23.82 14.25
C ALA A 82 0.47 -22.41 13.90
N LEU A 83 -0.04 -21.42 14.64
CA LEU A 83 0.35 -20.03 14.50
C LEU A 83 0.92 -19.53 15.83
N VAL A 84 2.04 -18.83 15.76
CA VAL A 84 2.65 -18.14 16.90
C VAL A 84 2.51 -16.64 16.68
N ASN A 85 1.81 -15.97 17.58
CA ASN A 85 1.74 -14.52 17.59
C ASN A 85 3.00 -13.98 18.27
N VAL A 86 3.72 -13.10 17.56
CA VAL A 86 4.91 -12.42 18.08
C VAL A 86 4.53 -10.98 18.36
N PHE A 87 4.76 -10.52 19.57
CA PHE A 87 4.55 -9.15 20.00
C PHE A 87 5.89 -8.56 20.42
N ASN A 88 6.24 -7.40 19.83
CA ASN A 88 7.43 -6.64 20.23
C ASN A 88 7.01 -5.41 21.01
N PRO A 89 7.10 -5.43 22.35
CA PRO A 89 6.77 -4.27 23.19
C PRO A 89 7.81 -3.15 23.11
N LEU A 90 8.97 -3.44 22.50
CA LEU A 90 10.11 -2.49 22.41
C LEU A 90 10.08 -1.70 21.08
N ALA A 91 9.22 -2.07 20.12
CA ALA A 91 9.09 -1.30 18.90
C ALA A 91 8.14 -0.11 19.10
N PRO A 92 8.48 1.09 18.59
CA PRO A 92 7.58 2.23 18.65
C PRO A 92 6.30 1.98 17.87
N ALA A 93 5.21 2.61 18.29
CA ALA A 93 3.95 2.62 17.57
C ALA A 93 3.61 4.05 17.14
N VAL A 94 3.16 4.21 15.89
CA VAL A 94 2.80 5.52 15.33
C VAL A 94 1.35 5.52 14.88
N GLY A 95 0.57 6.44 15.42
CA GLY A 95 -0.78 6.75 14.98
C GLY A 95 -0.82 8.14 14.34
N VAL A 96 -1.44 8.26 13.20
CA VAL A 96 -1.58 9.53 12.49
C VAL A 96 -3.03 9.77 12.07
N LEU A 97 -3.40 11.04 12.00
CA LEU A 97 -4.66 11.49 11.42
C LEU A 97 -4.37 12.59 10.40
N GLY A 98 -4.81 12.41 9.18
CA GLY A 98 -4.69 13.40 8.11
C GLY A 98 -5.48 13.00 6.89
N ALA A 99 -6.27 13.94 6.39
CA ALA A 99 -6.97 13.82 5.11
C ALA A 99 -7.18 15.24 4.51
N PRO A 100 -6.10 16.06 4.37
CA PRO A 100 -6.23 17.38 3.82
C PRO A 100 -6.67 17.33 2.36
N SER A 101 -7.24 18.45 1.88
CA SER A 101 -7.50 18.67 0.47
C SER A 101 -6.48 19.67 -0.08
N PHE A 102 -5.72 19.23 -1.07
CA PHE A 102 -4.80 20.05 -1.85
C PHE A 102 -5.46 20.45 -3.18
N THR A 103 -5.42 21.71 -3.51
CA THR A 103 -5.88 22.22 -4.81
C THR A 103 -4.68 22.47 -5.71
N LEU A 104 -4.68 21.96 -6.93
CA LEU A 104 -3.60 22.21 -7.89
C LEU A 104 -3.36 23.72 -8.06
N GLN A 105 -2.08 24.09 -8.11
CA GLN A 105 -1.57 25.46 -8.13
C GLN A 105 -1.89 26.28 -6.85
N GLY A 106 -2.46 25.64 -5.82
CA GLY A 106 -2.63 26.25 -4.51
C GLY A 106 -1.39 26.10 -3.63
N ASP A 107 -1.45 26.70 -2.44
CA ASP A 107 -0.39 26.59 -1.44
C ASP A 107 -0.25 25.15 -0.93
N PRO A 108 0.98 24.71 -0.54
CA PRO A 108 1.19 23.42 0.08
C PRO A 108 0.31 23.21 1.32
N VAL A 109 -0.23 22.00 1.50
CA VAL A 109 -1.12 21.68 2.63
C VAL A 109 -0.42 20.77 3.63
N THR A 110 -0.62 21.00 4.94
CA THR A 110 -0.13 20.13 6.00
C THR A 110 -0.73 18.74 5.87
N VAL A 111 0.10 17.69 5.81
CA VAL A 111 -0.34 16.31 5.59
C VAL A 111 -1.06 15.74 6.80
N LEU A 112 -0.51 15.93 8.00
CA LEU A 112 -0.99 15.32 9.24
C LEU A 112 -1.59 16.36 10.19
N ALA A 113 -2.85 16.17 10.53
CA ALA A 113 -3.54 16.98 11.54
C ALA A 113 -3.12 16.60 12.96
N SER A 114 -2.84 15.32 13.19
CA SER A 114 -2.29 14.83 14.46
C SER A 114 -1.34 13.66 14.24
N VAL A 115 -0.37 13.54 15.15
CA VAL A 115 0.57 12.44 15.26
C VAL A 115 0.64 12.05 16.73
N THR A 116 0.64 10.77 17.01
CA THR A 116 0.87 10.22 18.35
C THR A 116 1.85 9.07 18.24
N ILE A 117 2.96 9.15 18.94
CA ILE A 117 3.99 8.11 18.97
C ILE A 117 4.11 7.61 20.40
N THR A 118 4.11 6.29 20.56
CA THR A 118 4.34 5.64 21.86
C THR A 118 5.44 4.61 21.71
N ASP A 119 6.28 4.53 22.71
CA ASP A 119 7.36 3.57 22.80
C ASP A 119 7.46 3.07 24.25
N GLY A 120 7.76 1.78 24.42
CA GLY A 120 7.79 1.13 25.74
C GLY A 120 9.12 1.25 26.46
N ASP A 121 10.22 1.49 25.74
CA ASP A 121 11.58 1.50 26.28
C ASP A 121 12.42 2.71 25.86
N SER A 122 11.94 3.52 24.92
CA SER A 122 12.64 4.74 24.49
C SER A 122 11.75 5.99 24.61
N THR A 123 12.36 7.09 24.99
CA THR A 123 11.75 8.43 24.97
C THR A 123 12.23 9.26 23.78
N GLU A 124 13.13 8.69 22.98
CA GLU A 124 13.76 9.34 21.84
C GLU A 124 13.67 8.44 20.59
N LEU A 125 13.62 9.06 19.43
CA LEU A 125 13.69 8.42 18.13
C LEU A 125 14.97 8.82 17.40
N SER A 126 15.42 7.98 16.48
CA SER A 126 16.58 8.22 15.61
C SER A 126 16.17 8.69 14.22
N SER A 127 15.01 8.25 13.73
CA SER A 127 14.50 8.62 12.40
C SER A 127 12.99 8.44 12.28
N ALA A 128 12.42 9.08 11.25
CA ALA A 128 11.08 8.80 10.76
C ALA A 128 11.06 8.92 9.23
N THR A 129 10.19 8.16 8.58
CA THR A 129 9.94 8.29 7.14
C THR A 129 8.47 8.56 6.87
N MET A 130 8.19 9.43 5.90
CA MET A 130 6.85 9.66 5.36
C MET A 130 6.90 9.41 3.86
N LYS A 131 6.15 8.42 3.38
CA LYS A 131 6.17 7.98 2.00
C LYS A 131 4.81 8.16 1.33
N LEU A 132 4.82 8.73 0.11
CA LEU A 132 3.66 8.70 -0.76
C LEU A 132 3.58 7.33 -1.43
N THR A 133 2.45 6.63 -1.25
CA THR A 133 2.29 5.24 -1.70
C THR A 133 1.25 5.12 -2.82
N THR A 134 0.00 4.95 -2.45
CA THR A 134 -1.07 4.69 -3.41
C THR A 134 -1.36 5.90 -4.29
N LEU A 135 -1.45 5.67 -5.60
CA LEU A 135 -1.83 6.67 -6.61
C LEU A 135 -0.95 7.93 -6.67
N SER A 136 0.27 7.87 -6.11
CA SER A 136 1.22 8.99 -6.25
C SER A 136 1.65 9.17 -7.71
N GLN A 137 1.83 10.43 -8.13
CA GLN A 137 2.15 10.81 -9.50
C GLN A 137 3.48 11.56 -9.57
N ASP A 138 4.02 11.68 -10.78
CA ASP A 138 5.17 12.54 -11.02
C ASP A 138 4.80 13.99 -10.66
N GLY A 139 5.71 14.68 -9.97
CA GLY A 139 5.48 16.03 -9.47
C GLY A 139 4.78 16.10 -8.09
N ASP A 140 4.35 14.96 -7.52
CA ASP A 140 3.97 14.91 -6.11
C ASP A 140 5.21 15.05 -5.22
N GLN A 141 5.13 15.89 -4.19
CA GLN A 141 6.25 16.16 -3.29
C GLN A 141 5.80 16.39 -1.85
N LEU A 142 6.58 15.88 -0.92
CA LEU A 142 6.53 16.25 0.48
C LEU A 142 7.62 17.29 0.77
N ILE A 143 7.29 18.33 1.52
CA ILE A 143 8.18 19.43 1.87
C ILE A 143 8.24 19.51 3.39
N TYR A 144 9.43 19.41 3.95
CA TYR A 144 9.66 19.58 5.38
C TYR A 144 10.19 20.98 5.67
N THR A 145 9.50 21.69 6.56
CA THR A 145 9.99 22.96 7.12
C THR A 145 10.37 22.72 8.56
N GLN A 146 11.67 22.75 8.85
CA GLN A 146 12.18 22.47 10.19
C GLN A 146 11.59 23.45 11.21
N PRO A 147 10.90 22.96 12.27
CA PRO A 147 10.44 23.82 13.35
C PRO A 147 11.59 24.50 14.10
N VAL A 148 11.31 25.63 14.72
CA VAL A 148 12.32 26.37 15.52
C VAL A 148 12.77 25.49 16.69
N ASP A 149 14.09 25.49 16.94
CA ASP A 149 14.73 24.71 18.02
C ASP A 149 14.53 23.18 17.92
N ASN A 150 14.09 22.66 16.78
CA ASN A 150 13.96 21.24 16.54
C ASN A 150 15.22 20.72 15.82
N PRO A 151 15.97 19.74 16.38
CA PRO A 151 17.23 19.26 15.80
C PRO A 151 17.06 18.35 14.59
N ILE A 152 15.83 17.97 14.24
CA ILE A 152 15.53 17.00 13.18
C ILE A 152 15.71 17.66 11.82
N THR A 153 16.46 16.99 10.93
CA THR A 153 16.66 17.38 9.54
C THR A 153 15.82 16.52 8.59
N GLY A 154 15.38 17.07 7.46
CA GLY A 154 14.59 16.35 6.47
C GLY A 154 15.28 16.27 5.12
N SER A 155 15.11 15.13 4.43
CA SER A 155 15.59 14.88 3.06
C SER A 155 14.50 14.23 2.23
N TRP A 156 14.18 14.80 1.07
CA TRP A 156 13.21 14.27 0.11
C TRP A 156 13.90 13.47 -0.99
N ASP A 157 13.44 12.24 -1.21
CA ASP A 157 13.83 11.42 -2.36
C ASP A 157 12.66 11.34 -3.35
N ALA A 158 12.80 11.98 -4.49
CA ALA A 158 11.78 12.01 -5.53
C ALA A 158 11.60 10.66 -6.25
N ALA A 159 12.61 9.79 -6.27
CA ALA A 159 12.55 8.49 -6.93
C ALA A 159 11.71 7.49 -6.12
N THR A 160 11.89 7.49 -4.81
CA THR A 160 11.14 6.62 -3.89
C THR A 160 9.89 7.28 -3.31
N LYS A 161 9.69 8.59 -3.58
CA LYS A 161 8.60 9.41 -3.02
C LYS A 161 8.60 9.42 -1.49
N THR A 162 9.79 9.49 -0.90
CA THR A 162 9.98 9.38 0.55
C THR A 162 10.64 10.63 1.12
N MET A 163 10.04 11.20 2.16
CA MET A 163 10.65 12.17 3.06
C MET A 163 11.26 11.42 4.23
N THR A 164 12.56 11.55 4.45
CA THR A 164 13.27 11.01 5.60
C THR A 164 13.60 12.12 6.58
N LEU A 165 13.17 11.96 7.81
CA LEU A 165 13.55 12.80 8.95
C LEU A 165 14.63 12.07 9.75
N SER A 166 15.71 12.78 10.11
CA SER A 166 16.88 12.20 10.78
C SER A 166 17.39 13.10 11.90
N GLY A 167 17.87 12.47 12.97
CA GLY A 167 18.45 13.11 14.15
C GLY A 167 17.87 12.55 15.43
N THR A 168 18.72 12.27 16.43
CA THR A 168 18.24 11.83 17.75
C THR A 168 17.49 12.97 18.43
N ALA A 169 16.23 12.75 18.72
CA ALA A 169 15.33 13.73 19.30
C ALA A 169 14.20 13.06 20.09
N SER A 170 13.56 13.82 20.97
CA SER A 170 12.43 13.30 21.74
C SER A 170 11.24 12.95 20.85
N ILE A 171 10.39 12.05 21.32
CA ILE A 171 9.12 11.68 20.66
C ILE A 171 8.31 12.94 20.32
N ALA A 172 8.19 13.89 21.26
CA ALA A 172 7.44 15.13 21.04
C ALA A 172 8.01 15.98 19.89
N GLN A 173 9.35 16.04 19.73
CA GLN A 173 9.98 16.74 18.61
C GLN A 173 9.75 16.05 17.28
N TYR A 174 9.70 14.71 17.25
CA TYR A 174 9.32 13.97 16.04
C TYR A 174 7.84 14.15 15.68
N GLU A 175 6.94 14.17 16.66
CA GLU A 175 5.52 14.49 16.41
C GLU A 175 5.35 15.91 15.82
N GLU A 176 6.13 16.89 16.31
CA GLU A 176 6.15 18.24 15.76
C GLU A 176 6.73 18.28 14.35
N ALA A 177 7.87 17.60 14.12
CA ALA A 177 8.52 17.52 12.82
C ALA A 177 7.63 16.86 11.76
N LEU A 178 6.95 15.77 12.09
CA LEU A 178 6.03 15.09 11.19
C LEU A 178 4.82 15.96 10.81
N LYS A 179 4.29 16.76 11.74
CA LYS A 179 3.23 17.74 11.48
C LYS A 179 3.69 18.94 10.65
N ALA A 180 4.99 19.22 10.60
CA ALA A 180 5.57 20.28 9.80
C ALA A 180 5.78 19.88 8.32
N ILE A 181 5.42 18.65 7.94
CA ILE A 181 5.49 18.20 6.55
C ILE A 181 4.23 18.63 5.80
N THR A 182 4.45 19.27 4.65
CA THR A 182 3.40 19.69 3.72
C THR A 182 3.48 18.91 2.41
N PHE A 183 2.38 18.84 1.71
CA PHE A 183 2.24 18.20 0.39
C PHE A 183 1.96 19.23 -0.69
N THR A 184 2.57 19.04 -1.86
CA THR A 184 2.25 19.73 -3.11
C THR A 184 2.26 18.75 -4.28
N ALA A 185 1.58 19.10 -5.37
CA ALA A 185 1.50 18.30 -6.59
C ALA A 185 1.41 19.20 -7.83
N THR A 186 1.95 18.72 -8.94
CA THR A 186 1.83 19.39 -10.25
C THR A 186 0.80 18.72 -11.17
N GLN A 187 0.30 17.52 -10.79
CA GLN A 187 -0.67 16.74 -11.54
C GLN A 187 -1.86 16.34 -10.66
N GLY A 188 -3.06 16.43 -11.19
CA GLY A 188 -4.31 16.13 -10.48
C GLY A 188 -5.18 15.07 -11.16
N ALA A 189 -4.59 14.20 -11.99
CA ALA A 189 -5.36 13.16 -12.68
C ALA A 189 -5.99 12.13 -11.73
N LEU A 190 -5.41 11.94 -10.54
CA LEU A 190 -5.92 11.03 -9.51
C LEU A 190 -6.28 11.81 -8.25
N LEU A 191 -7.45 11.54 -7.68
CA LEU A 191 -8.06 12.35 -6.62
C LEU A 191 -7.49 12.11 -5.22
N VAL A 192 -6.77 11.00 -4.98
CA VAL A 192 -6.28 10.62 -3.65
C VAL A 192 -4.82 10.17 -3.71
N ARG A 193 -4.03 10.53 -2.70
CA ARG A 193 -2.67 10.00 -2.45
C ARG A 193 -2.64 9.31 -1.10
N GLY A 194 -2.12 8.10 -1.06
CA GLY A 194 -1.83 7.39 0.19
C GLY A 194 -0.54 7.91 0.82
N VAL A 195 -0.50 7.99 2.13
CA VAL A 195 0.68 8.38 2.92
C VAL A 195 0.91 7.34 4.00
N GLU A 196 2.13 6.82 4.08
CA GLU A 196 2.58 5.93 5.16
C GLU A 196 3.66 6.63 5.98
N VAL A 197 3.58 6.49 7.30
CA VAL A 197 4.54 7.04 8.25
C VAL A 197 5.15 5.91 9.07
N TRP A 198 6.46 5.82 9.08
CA TRP A 198 7.21 4.87 9.89
C TRP A 198 8.14 5.64 10.84
N VAL A 199 8.39 5.12 12.01
CA VAL A 199 9.30 5.71 12.99
C VAL A 199 10.28 4.67 13.53
N THR A 200 11.51 5.08 13.81
CA THR A 200 12.58 4.21 14.33
C THR A 200 13.14 4.83 15.60
N ASP A 201 13.25 4.05 16.66
CA ASP A 201 13.80 4.48 17.93
C ASP A 201 15.34 4.55 17.92
N THR A 202 15.94 4.86 19.07
CA THR A 202 17.39 4.91 19.23
C THR A 202 18.05 3.54 19.37
N THR A 203 17.25 2.48 19.58
CA THR A 203 17.72 1.09 19.57
C THR A 203 17.65 0.45 18.17
N GLN A 204 17.27 1.22 17.14
CA GLN A 204 17.10 0.81 15.75
C GLN A 204 15.89 -0.10 15.52
N MET A 205 14.93 -0.05 16.41
CA MET A 205 13.64 -0.72 16.20
C MET A 205 12.70 0.20 15.42
N GLU A 206 12.19 -0.30 14.29
CA GLU A 206 11.16 0.39 13.49
C GLU A 206 9.76 0.01 13.96
N SER A 207 8.81 0.92 13.83
CA SER A 207 7.40 0.64 14.12
C SER A 207 6.90 -0.57 13.34
N LEU A 208 6.12 -1.45 13.99
CA LEU A 208 5.65 -2.70 13.37
C LEU A 208 4.63 -2.48 12.25
N LEU A 209 3.89 -1.38 12.34
CA LEU A 209 2.90 -0.96 11.35
C LEU A 209 3.08 0.53 11.07
N PRO A 210 2.81 0.96 9.84
CA PRO A 210 2.82 2.39 9.53
C PRO A 210 1.59 3.09 10.09
N GLY A 211 1.74 4.35 10.43
CA GLY A 211 0.63 5.28 10.47
C GLY A 211 0.16 5.57 9.05
N VAL A 212 -1.13 5.55 8.78
CA VAL A 212 -1.68 5.75 7.43
C VAL A 212 -2.55 7.00 7.39
N ALA A 213 -2.30 7.85 6.40
CA ALA A 213 -3.08 9.06 6.10
C ALA A 213 -3.36 9.17 4.59
N LEU A 214 -4.22 10.10 4.23
CA LEU A 214 -4.60 10.37 2.84
C LEU A 214 -4.46 11.86 2.54
N VAL A 215 -4.12 12.20 1.30
CA VAL A 215 -4.24 13.58 0.78
C VAL A 215 -5.21 13.56 -0.40
N ASN A 216 -6.26 14.34 -0.33
CA ASN A 216 -7.18 14.53 -1.44
C ASN A 216 -6.61 15.60 -2.39
N VAL A 217 -6.52 15.31 -3.68
CA VAL A 217 -6.05 16.26 -4.68
C VAL A 217 -7.23 16.69 -5.53
N PHE A 218 -7.48 17.98 -5.58
CA PHE A 218 -8.51 18.60 -6.39
C PHE A 218 -7.88 19.40 -7.52
N ASN A 219 -8.32 19.14 -8.76
CA ASN A 219 -7.91 19.90 -9.93
C ASN A 219 -9.07 20.73 -10.43
N PRO A 220 -9.14 22.02 -10.07
CA PRO A 220 -10.21 22.92 -10.54
C PRO A 220 -10.06 23.28 -12.02
N LEU A 221 -8.90 23.00 -12.61
CA LEU A 221 -8.56 23.31 -14.00
C LEU A 221 -8.87 22.18 -14.97
N ALA A 222 -9.33 21.02 -14.47
CA ALA A 222 -9.71 19.91 -15.33
C ALA A 222 -11.16 20.10 -15.83
N PRO A 223 -11.40 19.91 -17.14
CA PRO A 223 -12.77 19.95 -17.65
C PRO A 223 -13.61 18.84 -17.04
N ALA A 224 -14.84 19.18 -16.69
CA ALA A 224 -15.84 18.24 -16.22
C ALA A 224 -16.88 17.99 -17.31
N ILE A 225 -17.29 16.72 -17.47
CA ILE A 225 -18.28 16.31 -18.46
C ILE A 225 -19.47 15.62 -17.78
N GLY A 226 -20.67 16.09 -18.07
CA GLY A 226 -21.91 15.41 -17.75
C GLY A 226 -22.58 14.92 -19.03
N THR A 227 -23.03 13.67 -19.04
CA THR A 227 -23.68 13.07 -20.21
C THR A 227 -24.96 12.36 -19.81
N LEU A 228 -25.93 12.36 -20.73
CA LEU A 228 -27.14 11.56 -20.64
C LEU A 228 -27.41 10.91 -22.00
N GLY A 229 -27.62 9.59 -22.00
CA GLY A 229 -27.96 8.86 -23.23
C GLY A 229 -28.16 7.39 -22.91
N ALA A 230 -29.23 6.83 -23.44
CA ALA A 230 -29.54 5.40 -23.40
C ALA A 230 -30.36 5.00 -24.64
N PRO A 231 -29.85 5.24 -25.85
CA PRO A 231 -30.59 4.92 -27.07
C PRO A 231 -30.70 3.39 -27.27
N THR A 232 -31.73 2.99 -28.01
CA THR A 232 -31.87 1.62 -28.48
C THR A 232 -31.47 1.55 -29.96
N PHE A 233 -30.46 0.72 -30.25
CA PHE A 233 -30.06 0.42 -31.62
C PHE A 233 -30.65 -0.92 -32.03
N THR A 234 -31.24 -0.99 -33.21
CA THR A 234 -31.73 -2.24 -33.83
C THR A 234 -30.71 -2.71 -34.87
N LEU A 235 -30.31 -3.99 -34.82
CA LEU A 235 -29.40 -4.55 -35.83
C LEU A 235 -29.93 -4.30 -37.23
N GLU A 236 -29.02 -3.92 -38.14
CA GLU A 236 -29.34 -3.54 -39.53
C GLU A 236 -30.21 -2.27 -39.68
N GLY A 237 -30.51 -1.59 -38.58
CA GLY A 237 -31.20 -0.31 -38.59
C GLY A 237 -30.25 0.90 -38.78
N ASP A 238 -30.86 2.07 -38.90
CA ASP A 238 -30.10 3.32 -39.01
C ASP A 238 -29.28 3.64 -37.75
N PRO A 239 -28.12 4.31 -37.89
CA PRO A 239 -27.33 4.77 -36.75
C PRO A 239 -28.14 5.62 -35.78
N VAL A 240 -27.91 5.44 -34.48
CA VAL A 240 -28.61 6.19 -33.40
C VAL A 240 -27.67 7.17 -32.70
N THR A 241 -28.21 8.32 -32.30
CA THR A 241 -27.46 9.28 -31.49
C THR A 241 -27.20 8.72 -30.11
N VAL A 242 -25.93 8.60 -29.73
CA VAL A 242 -25.51 7.97 -28.45
C VAL A 242 -25.89 8.81 -27.24
N LEU A 243 -25.71 10.13 -27.31
CA LEU A 243 -25.92 11.06 -26.19
C LEU A 243 -27.10 12.00 -26.48
N SER A 244 -28.09 12.01 -25.62
CA SER A 244 -29.21 12.92 -25.70
C SER A 244 -28.89 14.32 -25.13
N SER A 245 -27.93 14.40 -24.19
CA SER A 245 -27.36 15.66 -23.72
C SER A 245 -25.90 15.50 -23.33
N VAL A 246 -25.16 16.59 -23.49
CA VAL A 246 -23.76 16.73 -23.03
C VAL A 246 -23.61 18.12 -22.44
N THR A 247 -23.02 18.18 -21.25
CA THR A 247 -22.62 19.42 -20.61
C THR A 247 -21.14 19.34 -20.28
N ILE A 248 -20.35 20.30 -20.71
CA ILE A 248 -18.93 20.42 -20.40
C ILE A 248 -18.72 21.72 -19.65
N THR A 249 -18.02 21.67 -18.54
CA THR A 249 -17.62 22.84 -17.77
C THR A 249 -16.10 22.74 -17.51
N ASP A 250 -15.45 23.89 -17.65
CA ASP A 250 -14.03 24.05 -17.38
C ASP A 250 -13.84 25.38 -16.62
N GLY A 251 -12.92 25.42 -15.67
CA GLY A 251 -12.70 26.56 -14.79
C GLY A 251 -11.73 27.59 -15.37
N ASP A 252 -10.94 27.22 -16.38
CA ASP A 252 -9.87 28.05 -16.91
C ASP A 252 -9.81 28.10 -18.44
N SER A 253 -10.65 27.34 -19.14
CA SER A 253 -10.67 27.33 -20.62
C SER A 253 -12.09 27.28 -21.18
N ASP A 254 -12.32 28.07 -22.20
CA ASP A 254 -13.53 28.05 -23.02
C ASP A 254 -13.41 27.09 -24.24
N THR A 255 -12.26 26.42 -24.38
CA THR A 255 -11.96 25.57 -25.54
C THR A 255 -11.39 24.24 -25.13
N LEU A 256 -11.67 23.19 -25.91
CA LEU A 256 -11.07 21.89 -25.78
C LEU A 256 -10.22 21.56 -27.01
N SER A 257 -9.10 20.87 -26.82
CA SER A 257 -8.27 20.38 -27.93
C SER A 257 -8.76 19.06 -28.50
N SER A 258 -9.40 18.21 -27.67
CA SER A 258 -9.89 16.90 -28.08
C SER A 258 -10.96 16.34 -27.15
N ALA A 259 -11.72 15.38 -27.66
CA ALA A 259 -12.56 14.51 -26.85
C ALA A 259 -12.44 13.07 -27.34
N ALA A 260 -12.53 12.09 -26.43
CA ALA A 260 -12.51 10.67 -26.77
C ALA A 260 -13.80 10.00 -26.29
N VAL A 261 -14.44 9.24 -27.17
CA VAL A 261 -15.63 8.44 -26.88
C VAL A 261 -15.27 6.96 -27.11
N LYS A 262 -15.32 6.16 -26.06
CA LYS A 262 -14.89 4.76 -26.12
C LYS A 262 -16.06 3.82 -25.80
N LEU A 263 -16.21 2.78 -26.62
CA LEU A 263 -17.06 1.65 -26.29
C LEU A 263 -16.32 0.76 -25.28
N THR A 264 -16.94 0.49 -24.13
CA THR A 264 -16.28 -0.20 -23.03
C THR A 264 -16.86 -1.60 -22.79
N THR A 265 -17.99 -1.69 -22.14
CA THR A 265 -18.56 -2.94 -21.66
C THR A 265 -19.33 -3.66 -22.78
N LEU A 266 -19.09 -4.97 -22.95
CA LEU A 266 -19.81 -5.84 -23.89
C LEU A 266 -19.75 -5.39 -25.38
N SER A 267 -18.82 -4.51 -25.75
CA SER A 267 -18.67 -4.12 -27.15
C SER A 267 -18.19 -5.32 -28.01
N GLN A 268 -18.77 -5.48 -29.18
CA GLN A 268 -18.50 -6.60 -30.07
C GLN A 268 -17.70 -6.18 -31.31
N SER A 269 -17.15 -7.17 -32.01
CA SER A 269 -16.54 -6.96 -33.32
C SER A 269 -17.63 -6.42 -34.28
N GLY A 270 -17.36 -5.29 -34.91
CA GLY A 270 -18.33 -4.62 -35.79
C GLY A 270 -19.03 -3.40 -35.15
N ASP A 271 -19.02 -3.26 -33.84
CA ASP A 271 -19.52 -2.03 -33.22
C ASP A 271 -18.62 -0.85 -33.60
N VAL A 272 -19.25 0.23 -34.06
CA VAL A 272 -18.57 1.45 -34.56
C VAL A 272 -19.25 2.71 -34.00
N LEU A 273 -18.48 3.65 -33.55
CA LEU A 273 -18.92 5.02 -33.33
C LEU A 273 -18.54 5.86 -34.56
N SER A 274 -19.46 6.63 -35.08
CA SER A 274 -19.23 7.58 -36.16
C SER A 274 -19.51 9.00 -35.72
N TYR A 275 -18.83 9.94 -36.33
CA TYR A 275 -19.05 11.36 -36.12
C TYR A 275 -19.26 12.05 -37.45
N THR A 276 -20.38 12.74 -37.58
CA THR A 276 -20.66 13.61 -38.73
C THR A 276 -20.59 15.04 -38.22
N ALA A 277 -19.61 15.81 -38.72
CA ALA A 277 -19.42 17.19 -38.33
C ALA A 277 -20.64 18.01 -38.73
N PRO A 278 -21.21 18.81 -37.81
CA PRO A 278 -22.20 19.85 -38.17
C PRO A 278 -21.58 20.82 -39.18
N GLN A 279 -22.44 21.50 -39.94
CA GLN A 279 -21.97 22.52 -40.89
C GLN A 279 -21.19 23.61 -40.13
N ASP A 280 -20.07 24.03 -40.70
CA ASP A 280 -19.16 25.05 -40.16
C ASP A 280 -18.48 24.65 -38.80
N ASN A 281 -18.49 23.38 -38.42
CA ASN A 281 -17.82 22.89 -37.23
C ASN A 281 -16.40 22.40 -37.60
N PRO A 282 -15.32 22.96 -36.99
CA PRO A 282 -13.92 22.58 -37.29
C PRO A 282 -13.52 21.22 -36.74
N ILE A 283 -14.37 20.60 -35.91
CA ILE A 283 -14.04 19.33 -35.27
C ILE A 283 -14.10 18.18 -36.27
N THR A 284 -13.07 17.35 -36.26
CA THR A 284 -12.97 16.11 -37.04
C THR A 284 -13.02 14.89 -36.14
N GLY A 285 -13.53 13.76 -36.65
CA GLY A 285 -13.62 12.51 -35.91
C GLY A 285 -12.78 11.40 -36.55
N THR A 286 -12.01 10.67 -35.76
CA THR A 286 -11.23 9.51 -36.18
C THR A 286 -11.58 8.29 -35.32
N TRP A 287 -12.01 7.20 -35.95
CA TRP A 287 -12.34 5.94 -35.30
C TRP A 287 -11.15 4.98 -35.30
N ASP A 288 -10.79 4.48 -34.14
CA ASP A 288 -9.85 3.38 -33.97
C ASP A 288 -10.59 2.09 -33.58
N ALA A 289 -10.62 1.15 -34.49
CA ALA A 289 -11.31 -0.13 -34.31
C ALA A 289 -10.60 -1.07 -33.31
N ALA A 290 -9.29 -0.91 -33.12
CA ALA A 290 -8.52 -1.74 -32.19
C ALA A 290 -8.79 -1.37 -30.73
N THR A 291 -8.84 -0.08 -30.43
CA THR A 291 -9.13 0.46 -29.10
C THR A 291 -10.61 0.73 -28.86
N LYS A 292 -11.46 0.60 -29.90
CA LYS A 292 -12.89 0.96 -29.87
C LYS A 292 -13.13 2.41 -29.46
N THR A 293 -12.29 3.32 -29.94
CA THR A 293 -12.31 4.72 -29.55
C THR A 293 -12.53 5.65 -30.73
N LEU A 294 -13.50 6.54 -30.63
CA LEU A 294 -13.69 7.67 -31.53
C LEU A 294 -13.01 8.90 -30.89
N THR A 295 -12.00 9.45 -31.54
CA THR A 295 -11.36 10.68 -31.14
C THR A 295 -11.87 11.85 -31.95
N LEU A 296 -12.33 12.88 -31.29
CA LEU A 296 -12.71 14.16 -31.86
C LEU A 296 -11.58 15.16 -31.63
N SER A 297 -11.14 15.87 -32.66
CA SER A 297 -10.05 16.84 -32.60
C SER A 297 -10.41 18.10 -33.42
N GLY A 298 -10.02 19.24 -32.93
CA GLY A 298 -10.23 20.53 -33.56
C GLY A 298 -9.88 21.67 -32.60
N THR A 299 -9.59 22.84 -33.13
CA THR A 299 -9.32 24.09 -32.41
C THR A 299 -10.28 25.16 -32.91
#